data_bef286c76c1f0a063b46438b795e3f8b
#
_entry.id   bef286c76c1f0a063b46438b795e3f8b
#
_cell.length_a   1.000
_cell.length_b   1.000
_cell.length_c   1.000
_cell.angle_alpha   90.00
_cell.angle_beta   90.00
_cell.angle_gamma   90.00
#
_symmetry.space_group_name_H-M   'P 1'
#
loop_
_entity.id
_entity.type
_entity.pdbx_description
1 polymer ?
#
loop_
_entity_poly.entity_id
_entity_poly.type
_entity_poly.pdbx_seq_one_letter_code
_entity_poly.pdbx_strand_id
1 'polypeptide(L)'
;YARREGCVILYDSAYEAFIVDADVPHSIYELEGAQEVAVEFRSFSKTAGFTGLRCAYTVVPKALQISDGKGGKVSLNALWNRRQCTKYNGCPYIVQRAAEAVYSEQGRKEIMGVIAGYQRNANMLRSAVSEMGLSVYGGVNAPYIWVRVPSDTDSWGFFDKLLQVALICTPGAGFGASGEGYVRLTAFGSPEDTEEAIKRLR
;
A
#
# COMPACT_ATOMS: atom_id res chain seq x y z
N TYR A 1 -13.60 -7.28 17.81
CA TYR A 1 -12.66 -8.33 18.21
C TYR A 1 -11.54 -7.75 19.08
N ALA A 2 -10.76 -6.75 18.59
CA ALA A 2 -9.59 -6.22 19.27
C ALA A 2 -9.85 -5.72 20.69
N ARG A 3 -10.98 -4.99 20.92
CA ARG A 3 -11.39 -4.56 22.26
C ARG A 3 -11.64 -5.75 23.21
N ARG A 4 -12.32 -6.79 22.72
CA ARG A 4 -12.69 -7.97 23.51
C ARG A 4 -11.47 -8.77 23.93
N GLU A 5 -10.52 -8.95 23.00
CA GLU A 5 -9.32 -9.77 23.20
C GLU A 5 -8.11 -8.97 23.72
N GLY A 6 -8.23 -7.65 23.87
CA GLY A 6 -7.13 -6.78 24.30
C GLY A 6 -5.98 -6.70 23.29
N CYS A 7 -6.27 -6.92 22.01
CA CYS A 7 -5.27 -6.85 20.93
C CYS A 7 -5.11 -5.44 20.40
N VAL A 8 -3.94 -5.13 19.85
CA VAL A 8 -3.68 -3.88 19.12
C VAL A 8 -3.66 -4.17 17.62
N ILE A 9 -4.42 -3.39 16.84
CA ILE A 9 -4.41 -3.42 15.38
C ILE A 9 -3.24 -2.58 14.90
N LEU A 10 -2.39 -3.15 14.06
CA LEU A 10 -1.36 -2.44 13.30
C LEU A 10 -1.90 -2.21 11.89
N TYR A 11 -2.38 -1.00 11.62
CA TYR A 11 -3.04 -0.64 10.37
C TYR A 11 -2.05 0.04 9.42
N ASP A 12 -1.56 -0.71 8.43
CA ASP A 12 -0.66 -0.18 7.39
C ASP A 12 -1.47 0.43 6.25
N SER A 13 -1.47 1.76 6.18
CA SER A 13 -2.23 2.58 5.23
C SER A 13 -1.32 3.28 4.22
N ALA A 14 -0.29 2.58 3.73
CA ALA A 14 0.69 3.16 2.81
C ALA A 14 0.11 3.49 1.42
N TYR A 15 -1.05 2.94 1.06
CA TYR A 15 -1.72 3.11 -0.25
C TYR A 15 -3.05 3.85 -0.18
N GLU A 16 -3.37 4.51 0.91
CA GLU A 16 -4.66 5.16 1.12
C GLU A 16 -5.03 6.20 0.05
N ALA A 17 -4.01 6.88 -0.53
CA ALA A 17 -4.21 7.85 -1.60
C ALA A 17 -4.78 7.24 -2.90
N PHE A 18 -4.74 5.92 -3.05
CA PHE A 18 -5.30 5.18 -4.18
C PHE A 18 -6.76 4.77 -3.98
N ILE A 19 -7.32 4.97 -2.79
CA ILE A 19 -8.72 4.60 -2.50
C ILE A 19 -9.64 5.55 -3.27
N VAL A 20 -10.53 4.95 -4.07
CA VAL A 20 -11.55 5.67 -4.85
C VAL A 20 -12.97 5.29 -4.47
N ASP A 21 -13.16 4.13 -3.85
CA ASP A 21 -14.46 3.66 -3.40
C ASP A 21 -14.87 4.41 -2.12
N ALA A 22 -16.03 5.04 -2.13
CA ALA A 22 -16.53 5.85 -1.01
C ALA A 22 -16.77 5.04 0.28
N ASP A 23 -17.01 3.74 0.15
CA ASP A 23 -17.26 2.84 1.29
C ASP A 23 -15.98 2.27 1.92
N VAL A 24 -14.81 2.56 1.33
CA VAL A 24 -13.51 2.11 1.85
C VAL A 24 -12.88 3.24 2.68
N PRO A 25 -12.67 3.05 3.98
CA PRO A 25 -12.11 4.10 4.84
C PRO A 25 -10.67 4.43 4.46
N HIS A 26 -10.33 5.72 4.43
CA HIS A 26 -8.97 6.21 4.24
C HIS A 26 -8.13 6.10 5.52
N SER A 27 -8.78 6.02 6.68
CA SER A 27 -8.13 5.87 7.98
C SER A 27 -8.91 4.89 8.84
N ILE A 28 -8.20 4.09 9.63
CA ILE A 28 -8.85 3.23 10.63
C ILE A 28 -9.62 4.06 11.67
N TYR A 29 -9.24 5.33 11.86
CA TYR A 29 -9.89 6.22 12.84
C TYR A 29 -11.24 6.78 12.38
N GLU A 30 -11.68 6.48 11.16
CA GLU A 30 -13.05 6.65 10.72
C GLU A 30 -14.01 5.65 11.37
N LEU A 31 -13.45 4.55 11.92
CA LEU A 31 -14.21 3.52 12.62
C LEU A 31 -14.31 3.85 14.11
N GLU A 32 -15.52 3.75 14.66
CA GLU A 32 -15.77 3.99 16.07
C GLU A 32 -14.92 3.09 16.97
N GLY A 33 -14.25 3.72 17.95
CA GLY A 33 -13.41 3.03 18.92
C GLY A 33 -12.03 2.62 18.44
N ALA A 34 -11.66 2.88 17.20
CA ALA A 34 -10.34 2.54 16.68
C ALA A 34 -9.20 3.23 17.46
N GLN A 35 -9.43 4.43 17.99
CA GLN A 35 -8.43 5.16 18.80
C GLN A 35 -8.01 4.43 20.09
N GLU A 36 -8.80 3.48 20.56
CA GLU A 36 -8.51 2.71 21.75
C GLU A 36 -7.70 1.43 21.47
N VAL A 37 -7.66 0.97 20.20
CA VAL A 37 -7.13 -0.34 19.83
C VAL A 37 -6.25 -0.35 18.59
N ALA A 38 -6.02 0.79 17.93
CA ALA A 38 -5.27 0.80 16.69
C ALA A 38 -4.12 1.80 16.66
N VAL A 39 -3.04 1.39 15.96
CA VAL A 39 -1.92 2.22 15.52
C VAL A 39 -1.99 2.28 14.00
N GLU A 40 -1.90 3.47 13.41
CA GLU A 40 -1.92 3.66 11.97
C GLU A 40 -0.54 4.06 11.45
N PHE A 41 -0.12 3.41 10.36
CA PHE A 41 1.13 3.72 9.65
C PHE A 41 0.80 4.38 8.31
N ARG A 42 1.42 5.53 8.06
CA ARG A 42 1.29 6.30 6.82
C ARG A 42 2.64 6.46 6.15
N SER A 43 2.66 6.44 4.81
CA SER A 43 3.90 6.58 4.05
C SER A 43 3.74 7.55 2.89
N PHE A 44 4.72 8.42 2.71
CA PHE A 44 4.83 9.28 1.52
C PHE A 44 5.43 8.55 0.31
N SER A 45 5.94 7.33 0.50
CA SER A 45 6.60 6.57 -0.57
C SER A 45 5.72 6.37 -1.80
N LYS A 46 4.43 6.08 -1.59
CA LYS A 46 3.48 5.79 -2.68
C LYS A 46 2.58 6.97 -2.99
N THR A 47 2.20 7.74 -1.96
CA THR A 47 1.38 8.93 -2.12
C THR A 47 2.09 10.03 -2.91
N ALA A 48 3.37 10.28 -2.62
CA ALA A 48 4.13 11.43 -3.15
C ALA A 48 5.46 11.05 -3.82
N GLY A 49 5.68 9.78 -4.13
CA GLY A 49 6.92 9.34 -4.77
C GLY A 49 8.17 9.38 -3.87
N PHE A 50 8.02 9.46 -2.55
CA PHE A 50 9.13 9.57 -1.59
C PHE A 50 9.85 8.26 -1.30
N THR A 51 9.78 7.27 -2.20
CA THR A 51 10.43 5.97 -2.02
C THR A 51 11.93 6.09 -1.70
N GLY A 52 12.64 6.99 -2.37
CA GLY A 52 14.06 7.29 -2.12
C GLY A 52 14.31 8.22 -0.94
N LEU A 53 13.34 9.07 -0.54
CA LEU A 53 13.46 10.05 0.54
C LEU A 53 13.19 9.47 1.93
N ARG A 54 12.61 8.29 2.02
CA ARG A 54 12.36 7.54 3.27
C ARG A 54 11.56 8.29 4.31
N CYS A 55 10.37 8.78 3.94
CA CYS A 55 9.48 9.51 4.85
C CYS A 55 8.17 8.76 5.11
N ALA A 56 7.88 8.58 6.38
CA ALA A 56 6.65 7.96 6.87
C ALA A 56 6.32 8.52 8.25
N TYR A 57 5.09 8.32 8.72
CA TYR A 57 4.72 8.65 10.09
C TYR A 57 3.78 7.60 10.67
N THR A 58 3.76 7.56 12.00
CA THR A 58 2.94 6.64 12.77
C THR A 58 2.02 7.44 13.68
N VAL A 59 0.74 7.14 13.63
CA VAL A 59 -0.26 7.71 14.54
C VAL A 59 -0.51 6.73 15.68
N VAL A 60 -0.15 7.14 16.90
CA VAL A 60 -0.41 6.38 18.12
C VAL A 60 -1.31 7.24 19.01
N PRO A 61 -2.61 6.93 19.12
CA PRO A 61 -3.55 7.74 19.92
C PRO A 61 -3.18 7.77 21.40
N LYS A 62 -3.40 8.91 22.07
CA LYS A 62 -3.19 9.04 23.51
C LYS A 62 -4.13 8.16 24.32
N ALA A 63 -5.31 7.83 23.77
CA ALA A 63 -6.29 6.95 24.40
C ALA A 63 -5.87 5.48 24.41
N LEU A 64 -4.92 5.07 23.55
CA LEU A 64 -4.50 3.69 23.42
C LEU A 64 -3.68 3.24 24.63
N GLN A 65 -4.26 2.34 25.41
CA GLN A 65 -3.66 1.72 26.60
C GLN A 65 -3.42 0.24 26.32
N ILE A 66 -2.26 -0.27 26.73
CA ILE A 66 -1.91 -1.68 26.64
C ILE A 66 -1.61 -2.27 28.02
N SER A 67 -1.70 -3.59 28.15
CA SER A 67 -1.29 -4.27 29.40
C SER A 67 0.20 -4.07 29.68
N ASP A 68 0.55 -3.81 30.93
CA ASP A 68 1.93 -3.76 31.41
C ASP A 68 2.47 -5.16 31.77
N GLY A 69 1.68 -6.21 31.58
CA GLY A 69 2.03 -7.59 31.95
C GLY A 69 1.99 -7.87 33.47
N LYS A 70 1.61 -6.89 34.30
CA LYS A 70 1.54 -7.00 35.76
C LYS A 70 0.16 -6.74 36.35
N GLY A 71 -0.86 -6.71 35.46
CA GLY A 71 -2.25 -6.45 35.81
C GLY A 71 -2.66 -4.97 35.69
N GLY A 72 -1.73 -4.08 35.32
CA GLY A 72 -1.97 -2.67 35.07
C GLY A 72 -2.06 -2.32 33.57
N LYS A 73 -2.22 -1.03 33.29
CA LYS A 73 -2.22 -0.48 31.93
C LYS A 73 -1.18 0.63 31.80
N VAL A 74 -0.61 0.76 30.61
CA VAL A 74 0.39 1.77 30.26
C VAL A 74 0.04 2.40 28.90
N SER A 75 0.28 3.72 28.77
CA SER A 75 0.06 4.43 27.52
C SER A 75 1.05 4.00 26.44
N LEU A 76 0.53 3.41 25.34
CA LEU A 76 1.37 3.07 24.19
C LEU A 76 1.96 4.33 23.54
N ASN A 77 1.20 5.43 23.51
CA ASN A 77 1.68 6.71 22.99
C ASN A 77 2.93 7.21 23.75
N ALA A 78 2.92 7.14 25.09
CA ALA A 78 4.06 7.57 25.91
C ALA A 78 5.30 6.69 25.64
N LEU A 79 5.13 5.38 25.55
CA LEU A 79 6.21 4.43 25.23
C LEU A 79 6.76 4.68 23.82
N TRP A 80 5.88 4.87 22.82
CA TRP A 80 6.26 5.14 21.46
C TRP A 80 7.03 6.45 21.32
N ASN A 81 6.54 7.52 21.95
CA ASN A 81 7.20 8.83 21.94
C ASN A 81 8.62 8.74 22.53
N ARG A 82 8.76 8.08 23.67
CA ARG A 82 10.08 7.88 24.28
C ARG A 82 11.02 7.09 23.35
N ARG A 83 10.53 6.00 22.76
CA ARG A 83 11.32 5.22 21.79
C ARG A 83 11.75 6.06 20.60
N GLN A 84 10.82 6.81 20.01
CA GLN A 84 11.08 7.67 18.84
C GLN A 84 12.17 8.70 19.17
N CYS A 85 12.03 9.42 20.27
CA CYS A 85 12.99 10.47 20.67
C CYS A 85 14.37 9.94 21.08
N THR A 86 14.49 8.66 21.45
CA THR A 86 15.77 8.09 21.92
C THR A 86 16.46 7.22 20.89
N LYS A 87 15.74 6.65 19.92
CA LYS A 87 16.27 5.66 18.96
C LYS A 87 16.41 6.20 17.53
N TYR A 88 15.61 7.19 17.16
CA TYR A 88 15.55 7.60 15.76
C TYR A 88 15.56 9.12 15.56
N ASN A 89 14.76 9.90 16.30
CA ASN A 89 14.56 11.35 16.20
C ASN A 89 13.83 11.86 14.94
N GLY A 90 13.57 11.02 13.96
CA GLY A 90 12.88 11.37 12.73
C GLY A 90 13.75 11.36 11.47
N CYS A 91 13.12 11.52 10.32
CA CYS A 91 13.83 11.69 9.05
C CYS A 91 14.45 13.08 8.92
N PRO A 92 15.36 13.32 7.96
CA PRO A 92 16.01 14.62 7.78
C PRO A 92 15.02 15.77 7.67
N TYR A 93 15.31 16.93 8.27
CA TYR A 93 14.42 18.08 8.32
C TYR A 93 13.94 18.55 6.94
N ILE A 94 14.83 18.57 5.94
CA ILE A 94 14.49 18.96 4.56
C ILE A 94 13.43 18.02 3.96
N VAL A 95 13.48 16.72 4.29
CA VAL A 95 12.50 15.72 3.85
C VAL A 95 11.15 15.94 4.56
N GLN A 96 11.18 16.34 5.84
CA GLN A 96 9.95 16.68 6.57
C GLN A 96 9.29 17.93 5.97
N ARG A 97 10.06 18.94 5.57
CA ARG A 97 9.54 20.14 4.89
C ARG A 97 8.94 19.80 3.52
N ALA A 98 9.57 18.88 2.77
CA ALA A 98 9.00 18.38 1.52
C ALA A 98 7.68 17.61 1.77
N ALA A 99 7.63 16.79 2.83
CA ALA A 99 6.41 16.09 3.22
C ALA A 99 5.27 17.04 3.65
N GLU A 100 5.60 18.14 4.32
CA GLU A 100 4.63 19.19 4.66
C GLU A 100 4.04 19.83 3.39
N ALA A 101 4.87 20.10 2.38
CA ALA A 101 4.43 20.69 1.11
C ALA A 101 3.41 19.81 0.37
N VAL A 102 3.42 18.47 0.58
CA VAL A 102 2.44 17.54 0.04
C VAL A 102 1.00 17.92 0.46
N TYR A 103 0.83 18.49 1.64
CA TYR A 103 -0.48 18.87 2.18
C TYR A 103 -0.92 20.28 1.79
N SER A 104 -0.09 21.06 1.10
CA SER A 104 -0.50 22.33 0.51
C SER A 104 -1.56 22.11 -0.59
N GLU A 105 -2.30 23.14 -0.94
CA GLU A 105 -3.28 23.07 -2.03
C GLU A 105 -2.63 22.62 -3.36
N GLN A 106 -1.48 23.25 -3.70
CA GLN A 106 -0.71 22.90 -4.89
C GLN A 106 -0.18 21.47 -4.82
N GLY A 107 0.42 21.07 -3.69
CA GLY A 107 0.94 19.71 -3.51
C GLY A 107 -0.12 18.63 -3.66
N ARG A 108 -1.29 18.83 -3.05
CA ARG A 108 -2.43 17.91 -3.21
C ARG A 108 -2.87 17.79 -4.66
N LYS A 109 -2.98 18.92 -5.38
CA LYS A 109 -3.38 18.93 -6.80
C LYS A 109 -2.39 18.14 -7.65
N GLU A 110 -1.10 18.35 -7.46
CA GLU A 110 -0.04 17.64 -8.20
C GLU A 110 -0.07 16.14 -7.93
N ILE A 111 -0.16 15.76 -6.66
CA ILE A 111 -0.21 14.35 -6.24
C ILE A 111 -1.45 13.65 -6.77
N MET A 112 -2.62 14.27 -6.70
CA MET A 112 -3.84 13.69 -7.27
C MET A 112 -3.71 13.47 -8.77
N GLY A 113 -3.00 14.34 -9.49
CA GLY A 113 -2.70 14.15 -10.90
C GLY A 113 -1.83 12.91 -11.16
N VAL A 114 -0.81 12.68 -10.34
CA VAL A 114 0.07 11.50 -10.42
C VAL A 114 -0.71 10.23 -10.08
N ILE A 115 -1.47 10.22 -8.99
CA ILE A 115 -2.30 9.08 -8.57
C ILE A 115 -3.32 8.72 -9.66
N ALA A 116 -3.99 9.71 -10.24
CA ALA A 116 -4.92 9.49 -11.36
C ALA A 116 -4.22 8.86 -12.58
N GLY A 117 -2.95 9.19 -12.83
CA GLY A 117 -2.11 8.55 -13.85
C GLY A 117 -1.95 7.05 -13.57
N TYR A 118 -1.54 6.69 -12.37
CA TYR A 118 -1.39 5.29 -11.97
C TYR A 118 -2.72 4.53 -11.98
N GLN A 119 -3.81 5.16 -11.59
CA GLN A 119 -5.15 4.55 -11.66
C GLN A 119 -5.57 4.27 -13.11
N ARG A 120 -5.27 5.17 -14.07
CA ARG A 120 -5.49 4.90 -15.51
C ARG A 120 -4.67 3.70 -15.98
N ASN A 121 -3.39 3.61 -15.61
CA ASN A 121 -2.54 2.47 -15.94
C ASN A 121 -3.10 1.16 -15.36
N ALA A 122 -3.55 1.18 -14.10
CA ALA A 122 -4.17 0.02 -13.47
C ALA A 122 -5.43 -0.45 -14.22
N ASN A 123 -6.29 0.49 -14.60
CA ASN A 123 -7.50 0.19 -15.36
C ASN A 123 -7.18 -0.39 -16.76
N MET A 124 -6.18 0.15 -17.45
CA MET A 124 -5.71 -0.36 -18.76
C MET A 124 -5.20 -1.80 -18.64
N LEU A 125 -4.33 -2.08 -17.64
CA LEU A 125 -3.82 -3.43 -17.39
C LEU A 125 -4.94 -4.41 -17.03
N ARG A 126 -5.86 -4.02 -16.15
CA ARG A 126 -7.01 -4.84 -15.77
C ARG A 126 -7.87 -5.21 -16.96
N SER A 127 -8.22 -4.23 -17.79
CA SER A 127 -9.02 -4.45 -19.00
C SER A 127 -8.33 -5.40 -19.96
N ALA A 128 -7.05 -5.15 -20.27
CA ALA A 128 -6.28 -5.98 -21.18
C ALA A 128 -6.18 -7.43 -20.71
N VAL A 129 -5.87 -7.66 -19.42
CA VAL A 129 -5.76 -9.01 -18.87
C VAL A 129 -7.13 -9.72 -18.82
N SER A 130 -8.21 -8.99 -18.54
CA SER A 130 -9.57 -9.53 -18.55
C SER A 130 -10.01 -9.92 -19.97
N GLU A 131 -9.67 -9.10 -21.00
CA GLU A 131 -9.92 -9.39 -22.41
C GLU A 131 -9.21 -10.65 -22.90
N MET A 132 -8.08 -10.99 -22.28
CA MET A 132 -7.36 -12.24 -22.52
C MET A 132 -8.00 -13.45 -21.83
N GLY A 133 -9.09 -13.28 -21.10
CA GLY A 133 -9.80 -14.34 -20.39
C GLY A 133 -9.21 -14.73 -19.04
N LEU A 134 -8.24 -13.95 -18.50
CA LEU A 134 -7.63 -14.21 -17.21
C LEU A 134 -8.41 -13.53 -16.06
N SER A 135 -8.46 -14.18 -14.92
CA SER A 135 -9.09 -13.63 -13.73
C SER A 135 -8.18 -12.55 -13.09
N VAL A 136 -8.77 -11.39 -12.79
CA VAL A 136 -8.07 -10.21 -12.28
C VAL A 136 -8.67 -9.75 -10.96
N TYR A 137 -7.82 -9.42 -9.99
CA TYR A 137 -8.19 -8.90 -8.68
C TYR A 137 -7.35 -7.65 -8.35
N GLY A 138 -7.85 -6.78 -7.48
CA GLY A 138 -7.17 -5.54 -7.10
C GLY A 138 -7.11 -4.50 -8.22
N GLY A 139 -6.23 -3.51 -8.13
CA GLY A 139 -6.06 -2.43 -9.11
C GLY A 139 -7.19 -1.41 -9.16
N VAL A 140 -8.08 -1.36 -8.14
CA VAL A 140 -9.13 -0.33 -7.97
C VAL A 140 -8.70 0.66 -6.90
N ASN A 141 -8.54 0.20 -5.67
CA ASN A 141 -8.08 1.01 -4.52
C ASN A 141 -6.58 0.82 -4.24
N ALA A 142 -5.83 0.31 -5.18
CA ALA A 142 -4.40 0.05 -5.08
C ALA A 142 -3.75 0.02 -6.46
N PRO A 143 -2.44 0.29 -6.57
CA PRO A 143 -1.72 0.29 -7.84
C PRO A 143 -1.27 -1.11 -8.28
N TYR A 144 -1.69 -2.16 -7.58
CA TYR A 144 -1.31 -3.54 -7.87
C TYR A 144 -2.48 -4.33 -8.42
N ILE A 145 -2.19 -5.10 -9.46
CA ILE A 145 -3.11 -5.99 -10.13
C ILE A 145 -2.65 -7.42 -9.86
N TRP A 146 -3.53 -8.23 -9.31
CA TRP A 146 -3.31 -9.63 -9.01
C TRP A 146 -3.99 -10.46 -10.09
N VAL A 147 -3.21 -11.24 -10.82
CA VAL A 147 -3.68 -12.01 -11.97
C VAL A 147 -3.55 -13.49 -11.67
N ARG A 148 -4.63 -14.24 -11.83
CA ARG A 148 -4.58 -15.70 -11.76
C ARG A 148 -3.94 -16.23 -13.04
N VAL A 149 -2.88 -17.05 -12.89
CA VAL A 149 -2.21 -17.66 -14.03
C VAL A 149 -3.06 -18.76 -14.65
N PRO A 150 -2.86 -19.11 -15.94
CA PRO A 150 -3.52 -20.25 -16.57
C PRO A 150 -3.28 -21.56 -15.80
N SER A 151 -4.21 -22.49 -15.90
CA SER A 151 -4.18 -23.75 -15.11
C SER A 151 -3.07 -24.73 -15.52
N ASP A 152 -2.43 -24.50 -16.65
CA ASP A 152 -1.33 -25.30 -17.21
C ASP A 152 0.06 -24.85 -16.74
N THR A 153 0.11 -23.85 -15.87
CA THR A 153 1.39 -23.29 -15.36
C THR A 153 1.24 -22.84 -13.90
N ASP A 154 2.37 -22.71 -13.22
CA ASP A 154 2.48 -22.12 -11.89
C ASP A 154 2.96 -20.65 -11.95
N SER A 155 3.14 -20.02 -10.79
CA SER A 155 3.57 -18.62 -10.69
C SER A 155 4.91 -18.35 -11.37
N TRP A 156 5.88 -19.26 -11.22
CA TRP A 156 7.21 -19.11 -11.80
C TRP A 156 7.20 -19.43 -13.29
N GLY A 157 6.51 -20.48 -13.72
CA GLY A 157 6.39 -20.82 -15.14
C GLY A 157 5.70 -19.73 -15.96
N PHE A 158 4.70 -19.04 -15.35
CA PHE A 158 4.09 -17.89 -16.01
C PHE A 158 5.02 -16.66 -16.03
N PHE A 159 5.78 -16.43 -14.95
CA PHE A 159 6.83 -15.41 -14.94
C PHE A 159 7.84 -15.63 -16.06
N ASP A 160 8.31 -16.86 -16.26
CA ASP A 160 9.28 -17.19 -17.32
C ASP A 160 8.69 -16.95 -18.73
N LYS A 161 7.39 -17.25 -18.94
CA LYS A 161 6.69 -16.93 -20.19
C LYS A 161 6.65 -15.42 -20.42
N LEU A 162 6.35 -14.62 -19.40
CA LEU A 162 6.34 -13.16 -19.49
C LEU A 162 7.74 -12.58 -19.74
N LEU A 163 8.77 -13.17 -19.13
CA LEU A 163 10.15 -12.75 -19.33
C LEU A 163 10.62 -12.93 -20.78
N GLN A 164 10.14 -13.97 -21.49
CA GLN A 164 10.43 -14.19 -22.91
C GLN A 164 9.93 -13.06 -23.82
N VAL A 165 8.88 -12.37 -23.39
CA VAL A 165 8.36 -11.18 -24.08
C VAL A 165 8.81 -9.86 -23.44
N ALA A 166 9.91 -9.93 -22.64
CA ALA A 166 10.54 -8.82 -21.94
C ALA A 166 9.56 -8.09 -20.96
N LEU A 167 8.70 -8.83 -20.29
CA LEU A 167 7.85 -8.35 -19.20
C LEU A 167 8.29 -8.96 -17.86
N ILE A 168 8.42 -8.11 -16.86
CA ILE A 168 8.77 -8.53 -15.50
C ILE A 168 7.56 -8.33 -14.59
N CYS A 169 7.17 -9.38 -13.89
CA CYS A 169 6.14 -9.35 -12.85
C CYS A 169 6.69 -9.87 -11.52
N THR A 170 5.88 -9.90 -10.48
CA THR A 170 6.23 -10.58 -9.24
C THR A 170 5.46 -11.90 -9.17
N PRO A 171 6.14 -13.07 -9.15
CA PRO A 171 5.47 -14.36 -8.95
C PRO A 171 4.74 -14.38 -7.60
N GLY A 172 3.51 -14.87 -7.60
CA GLY A 172 2.68 -14.91 -6.40
C GLY A 172 3.22 -15.82 -5.31
N ALA A 173 3.92 -16.90 -5.68
CA ALA A 173 4.64 -17.77 -4.73
C ALA A 173 5.60 -16.99 -3.81
N GLY A 174 6.14 -15.86 -4.26
CA GLY A 174 6.99 -14.97 -3.45
C GLY A 174 6.26 -14.30 -2.27
N PHE A 175 4.93 -14.36 -2.22
CA PHE A 175 4.08 -13.87 -1.12
C PHE A 175 3.60 -14.98 -0.18
N GLY A 176 4.10 -16.20 -0.35
CA GLY A 176 3.74 -17.38 0.42
C GLY A 176 2.86 -18.36 -0.36
N ALA A 177 2.56 -19.50 0.25
CA ALA A 177 1.86 -20.63 -0.39
C ALA A 177 0.50 -20.24 -0.99
N SER A 178 -0.25 -19.33 -0.35
CA SER A 178 -1.54 -18.85 -0.85
C SER A 178 -1.43 -17.95 -2.09
N GLY A 179 -0.23 -17.48 -2.41
CA GLY A 179 0.04 -16.72 -3.62
C GLY A 179 0.36 -17.59 -4.85
N GLU A 180 0.55 -18.89 -4.66
CA GLU A 180 0.81 -19.80 -5.78
C GLU A 180 -0.36 -19.83 -6.77
N GLY A 181 -0.05 -19.90 -8.07
CA GLY A 181 -1.05 -19.79 -9.14
C GLY A 181 -1.46 -18.33 -9.48
N TYR A 182 -0.68 -17.35 -9.02
CA TYR A 182 -0.89 -15.93 -9.31
C TYR A 182 0.41 -15.22 -9.68
N VAL A 183 0.28 -14.06 -10.35
CA VAL A 183 1.34 -13.06 -10.49
C VAL A 183 0.80 -11.68 -10.14
N ARG A 184 1.67 -10.79 -9.64
CA ARG A 184 1.34 -9.40 -9.36
C ARG A 184 1.96 -8.49 -10.43
N LEU A 185 1.10 -7.70 -11.08
CA LEU A 185 1.50 -6.58 -11.93
C LEU A 185 1.44 -5.27 -11.14
N THR A 186 2.11 -4.24 -11.64
CA THR A 186 2.14 -2.91 -11.04
C THR A 186 1.78 -1.83 -12.05
N ALA A 187 1.06 -0.80 -11.59
CA ALA A 187 0.67 0.35 -12.40
C ALA A 187 1.64 1.55 -12.28
N PHE A 188 2.79 1.38 -11.62
CA PHE A 188 3.75 2.48 -11.38
C PHE A 188 4.64 2.83 -12.59
N GLY A 189 4.46 2.19 -13.73
CA GLY A 189 5.16 2.54 -14.97
C GLY A 189 4.67 3.86 -15.58
N SER A 190 5.36 4.31 -16.64
CA SER A 190 4.83 5.37 -17.49
C SER A 190 3.61 4.88 -18.26
N PRO A 191 2.73 5.78 -18.76
CA PRO A 191 1.64 5.37 -19.65
C PRO A 191 2.15 4.63 -20.90
N GLU A 192 3.25 5.10 -21.50
CA GLU A 192 3.87 4.52 -22.68
C GLU A 192 4.39 3.10 -22.43
N ASP A 193 5.09 2.90 -21.30
CA ASP A 193 5.57 1.57 -20.90
C ASP A 193 4.39 0.62 -20.60
N THR A 194 3.31 1.16 -20.03
CA THR A 194 2.09 0.38 -19.75
C THR A 194 1.41 -0.06 -21.04
N GLU A 195 1.28 0.82 -22.03
CA GLU A 195 0.75 0.49 -23.36
C GLU A 195 1.61 -0.55 -24.08
N GLU A 196 2.93 -0.40 -24.02
CA GLU A 196 3.87 -1.35 -24.60
C GLU A 196 3.79 -2.71 -23.89
N ALA A 197 3.69 -2.73 -22.57
CA ALA A 197 3.48 -3.96 -21.82
C ALA A 197 2.20 -4.68 -22.24
N ILE A 198 1.11 -3.95 -22.44
CA ILE A 198 -0.16 -4.52 -22.91
C ILE A 198 -0.03 -5.13 -24.32
N LYS A 199 0.72 -4.49 -25.23
CA LYS A 199 0.96 -5.04 -26.57
C LYS A 199 1.75 -6.36 -26.51
N ARG A 200 2.72 -6.45 -25.59
CA ARG A 200 3.52 -7.68 -25.40
C ARG A 200 2.78 -8.80 -24.70
N LEU A 201 1.77 -8.45 -23.90
CA LEU A 201 0.89 -9.43 -23.24
C LEU A 201 -0.04 -10.15 -24.20
N ARG A 202 -0.45 -9.49 -25.30
CA ARG A 202 -1.33 -10.01 -26.36
C ARG A 202 -0.58 -10.87 -27.36
#